data_5b964fffa173d0b69de6e9298208cc3d
#
_entry.id   5b964fffa173d0b69de6e9298208cc3d
#
_cell.length_a   1.000
_cell.length_b   1.000
_cell.length_c   1.000
_cell.angle_alpha   90.00
_cell.angle_beta   90.00
_cell.angle_gamma   90.00
#
_symmetry.space_group_name_H-M   'P 1'
#
loop_
_entity.id
_entity.type
_entity.pdbx_description
1 polymer ?
#
loop_
_entity_poly.entity_id
_entity_poly.type
_entity_poly.pdbx_seq_one_letter_code
_entity_poly.pdbx_strand_id
1 'polypeptide(L)'
;HPYKKDTYKGVRIKHIYSPETWMGSSVGSFFYDFASLKDALKKEHFDIIYEAGYTSIVPAYIWFNVKKIKYPIFTTNMDGLEYKRTKFNKWVQKFIFWEERTTVKHSHYLIADNMGIHDYYKEKYNKESKFLAYGADIHEDYDISLLAEFGLQPRKYYLLVARLEPENNIEMA
;
A
#
# COMPACT_ATOMS: atom_id res chain seq x y z
N HIS A 1 -2.97 -15.96 7.73
CA HIS A 1 -3.77 -14.90 8.37
C HIS A 1 -4.96 -15.52 9.10
N PRO A 2 -5.28 -15.13 10.34
CA PRO A 2 -6.34 -15.75 11.15
C PRO A 2 -7.76 -15.49 10.64
N TYR A 3 -7.97 -14.54 9.74
CA TYR A 3 -9.29 -14.21 9.21
C TYR A 3 -9.75 -15.25 8.18
N LYS A 4 -10.77 -16.03 8.51
CA LYS A 4 -11.26 -17.17 7.71
C LYS A 4 -12.60 -16.91 7.02
N LYS A 5 -13.22 -15.74 7.22
CA LYS A 5 -14.51 -15.43 6.62
C LYS A 5 -14.33 -14.98 5.16
N ASP A 6 -15.28 -15.33 4.31
CA ASP A 6 -15.28 -14.96 2.89
C ASP A 6 -15.87 -13.56 2.62
N THR A 7 -16.29 -12.86 3.68
CA THR A 7 -16.83 -11.51 3.58
C THR A 7 -16.40 -10.64 4.76
N TYR A 8 -16.21 -9.34 4.51
CA TYR A 8 -15.97 -8.33 5.53
C TYR A 8 -16.76 -7.06 5.20
N LYS A 9 -17.65 -6.61 6.09
CA LYS A 9 -18.50 -5.41 5.89
C LYS A 9 -19.18 -5.37 4.50
N GLY A 10 -19.69 -6.51 4.04
CA GLY A 10 -20.34 -6.62 2.72
C GLY A 10 -19.38 -6.80 1.54
N VAL A 11 -18.07 -6.68 1.74
CA VAL A 11 -17.07 -6.92 0.70
C VAL A 11 -16.70 -8.40 0.67
N ARG A 12 -16.71 -9.00 -0.51
CA ARG A 12 -16.25 -10.38 -0.72
C ARG A 12 -14.73 -10.45 -0.60
N ILE A 13 -14.26 -11.40 0.19
CA ILE A 13 -12.83 -11.71 0.35
C ILE A 13 -12.53 -12.98 -0.45
N LYS A 14 -11.43 -12.95 -1.19
CA LYS A 14 -10.89 -14.12 -1.83
C LYS A 14 -9.55 -14.49 -1.21
N HIS A 15 -9.48 -15.69 -0.68
CA HIS A 15 -8.26 -16.20 -0.05
C HIS A 15 -7.35 -16.78 -1.12
N ILE A 16 -6.24 -16.11 -1.39
CA ILE A 16 -5.19 -16.58 -2.29
C ILE A 16 -4.06 -17.15 -1.42
N TYR A 17 -3.49 -18.27 -1.84
CA TYR A 17 -2.35 -18.85 -1.14
C TYR A 17 -1.15 -17.90 -1.20
N SER A 18 -0.57 -17.64 -0.01
CA SER A 18 0.66 -16.87 0.13
C SER A 18 1.80 -17.78 0.63
N PRO A 19 2.93 -17.86 -0.05
CA PRO A 19 4.09 -18.63 0.38
C PRO A 19 4.96 -17.91 1.42
N GLU A 20 4.52 -16.78 1.99
CA GLU A 20 5.29 -15.94 2.93
C GLU A 20 5.81 -16.70 4.14
N THR A 21 5.08 -17.72 4.60
CA THR A 21 5.45 -18.52 5.78
C THR A 21 6.77 -19.27 5.63
N TRP A 22 7.17 -19.62 4.41
CA TRP A 22 8.39 -20.40 4.14
C TRP A 22 9.39 -19.69 3.20
N MET A 23 8.94 -18.73 2.38
CA MET A 23 9.80 -17.92 1.50
C MET A 23 10.19 -16.56 2.10
N GLY A 24 9.61 -16.20 3.24
CA GLY A 24 9.72 -14.86 3.82
C GLY A 24 8.77 -13.86 3.17
N SER A 25 8.45 -12.79 3.90
CA SER A 25 7.43 -11.81 3.48
C SER A 25 7.75 -11.14 2.16
N SER A 26 9.01 -10.72 1.95
CA SER A 26 9.38 -9.99 0.74
C SER A 26 9.23 -10.81 -0.54
N VAL A 27 9.74 -12.06 -0.56
CA VAL A 27 9.64 -12.92 -1.74
C VAL A 27 8.22 -13.45 -1.89
N GLY A 28 7.58 -13.82 -0.79
CA GLY A 28 6.21 -14.32 -0.77
C GLY A 28 5.21 -13.32 -1.36
N SER A 29 5.40 -12.03 -1.12
CA SER A 29 4.53 -10.99 -1.67
C SER A 29 4.50 -10.97 -3.19
N PHE A 30 5.64 -11.17 -3.87
CA PHE A 30 5.66 -11.25 -5.34
C PHE A 30 4.80 -12.40 -5.88
N PHE A 31 4.86 -13.57 -5.25
CA PHE A 31 4.05 -14.73 -5.64
C PHE A 31 2.57 -14.50 -5.34
N TYR A 32 2.29 -13.91 -4.18
CA TYR A 32 0.93 -13.59 -3.77
C TYR A 32 0.27 -12.61 -4.74
N ASP A 33 0.93 -11.52 -5.07
CA ASP A 33 0.42 -10.49 -5.99
C ASP A 33 0.24 -11.07 -7.40
N PHE A 34 1.21 -11.86 -7.86
CA PHE A 34 1.09 -12.53 -9.15
C PHE A 34 -0.11 -13.48 -9.20
N ALA A 35 -0.30 -14.30 -8.16
CA ALA A 35 -1.41 -15.25 -8.08
C ALA A 35 -2.76 -14.52 -7.95
N SER A 36 -2.81 -13.44 -7.17
CA SER A 36 -4.00 -12.61 -6.98
C SER A 36 -4.43 -11.94 -8.29
N LEU A 37 -3.49 -11.32 -8.99
CA LEU A 37 -3.77 -10.68 -10.28
C LEU A 37 -4.16 -11.70 -11.35
N LYS A 38 -3.48 -12.85 -11.40
CA LYS A 38 -3.84 -13.95 -12.31
C LYS A 38 -5.25 -14.46 -12.07
N ASP A 39 -5.64 -14.62 -10.81
CA ASP A 39 -6.98 -15.07 -10.46
C ASP A 39 -8.04 -14.02 -10.84
N ALA A 40 -7.79 -12.76 -10.54
CA ALA A 40 -8.68 -11.65 -10.90
C ALA A 40 -8.90 -11.57 -12.42
N LEU A 41 -7.84 -11.68 -13.22
CA LEU A 41 -7.93 -11.58 -14.69
C LEU A 41 -8.58 -12.79 -15.35
N LYS A 42 -8.55 -13.99 -14.72
CA LYS A 42 -9.04 -15.23 -15.35
C LYS A 42 -10.45 -15.62 -14.95
N LYS A 43 -10.85 -15.30 -13.72
CA LYS A 43 -12.07 -15.85 -13.12
C LYS A 43 -13.15 -14.83 -12.89
N GLU A 44 -12.85 -13.56 -12.99
CA GLU A 44 -13.78 -12.50 -12.65
C GLU A 44 -13.79 -11.41 -13.74
N HIS A 45 -14.90 -10.71 -13.84
CA HIS A 45 -15.03 -9.52 -14.66
C HIS A 45 -15.10 -8.30 -13.74
N PHE A 46 -14.05 -7.52 -13.72
CA PHE A 46 -13.95 -6.28 -12.97
C PHE A 46 -13.89 -5.09 -13.92
N ASP A 47 -14.50 -3.98 -13.56
CA ASP A 47 -14.33 -2.71 -14.25
C ASP A 47 -13.00 -2.08 -13.88
N ILE A 48 -12.62 -2.20 -12.59
CA ILE A 48 -11.40 -1.60 -12.03
C ILE A 48 -10.69 -2.63 -11.15
N ILE A 49 -9.38 -2.71 -11.30
CA ILE A 49 -8.48 -3.35 -10.34
C ILE A 49 -7.70 -2.23 -9.65
N TYR A 50 -7.86 -2.15 -8.33
CA TYR A 50 -7.14 -1.22 -7.47
C TYR A 50 -6.02 -1.96 -6.74
N GLU A 51 -4.79 -1.53 -7.00
CA GLU A 51 -3.60 -2.04 -6.32
C GLU A 51 -3.20 -1.10 -5.20
N ALA A 52 -3.09 -1.62 -3.98
CA ALA A 52 -2.87 -0.81 -2.79
C ALA A 52 -1.41 -0.37 -2.57
N GLY A 53 -0.50 -0.80 -3.42
CA GLY A 53 0.92 -0.44 -3.38
C GLY A 53 1.61 -0.82 -4.68
N TYR A 54 2.84 -0.36 -4.91
CA TYR A 54 3.55 -0.65 -6.15
C TYR A 54 4.71 -1.63 -6.00
N THR A 55 5.14 -1.91 -4.78
CA THR A 55 6.17 -2.90 -4.51
C THR A 55 5.60 -4.30 -4.67
N SER A 56 6.33 -5.22 -5.28
CA SER A 56 5.96 -6.62 -5.55
C SER A 56 4.99 -6.89 -6.70
N ILE A 57 4.14 -5.96 -7.14
CA ILE A 57 3.17 -6.20 -8.23
C ILE A 57 3.79 -6.12 -9.64
N VAL A 58 4.94 -5.46 -9.79
CA VAL A 58 5.55 -5.13 -11.08
C VAL A 58 5.83 -6.35 -11.98
N PRO A 59 6.36 -7.47 -11.48
CA PRO A 59 6.54 -8.67 -12.30
C PRO A 59 5.22 -9.17 -12.91
N ALA A 60 4.13 -9.11 -12.16
CA ALA A 60 2.80 -9.47 -12.65
C ALA A 60 2.31 -8.47 -13.72
N TYR A 61 2.52 -7.18 -13.52
CA TYR A 61 2.16 -6.14 -14.50
C TYR A 61 2.88 -6.35 -15.84
N ILE A 62 4.16 -6.70 -15.81
CA ILE A 62 4.94 -6.98 -17.01
C ILE A 62 4.44 -8.28 -17.66
N TRP A 63 4.28 -9.34 -16.89
CA TRP A 63 3.87 -10.65 -17.39
C TRP A 63 2.52 -10.61 -18.09
N PHE A 64 1.53 -10.00 -17.48
CA PHE A 64 0.19 -9.86 -18.06
C PHE A 64 0.07 -8.70 -19.05
N ASN A 65 1.16 -7.94 -19.27
CA ASN A 65 1.19 -6.78 -20.17
C ASN A 65 0.05 -5.79 -19.89
N VAL A 66 -0.13 -5.45 -18.61
CA VAL A 66 -1.24 -4.65 -18.09
C VAL A 66 -1.46 -3.37 -18.90
N LYS A 67 -0.39 -2.73 -19.34
CA LYS A 67 -0.45 -1.51 -20.16
C LYS A 67 -1.30 -1.66 -21.44
N LYS A 68 -1.40 -2.88 -22.00
CA LYS A 68 -2.17 -3.15 -23.23
C LYS A 68 -3.59 -3.64 -22.97
N ILE A 69 -3.93 -3.93 -21.72
CA ILE A 69 -5.27 -4.34 -21.31
C ILE A 69 -6.16 -3.11 -21.30
N LYS A 70 -7.28 -3.13 -22.02
CA LYS A 70 -8.25 -2.02 -22.02
C LYS A 70 -9.17 -2.09 -20.80
N TYR A 71 -9.58 -3.29 -20.40
CA TYR A 71 -10.43 -3.58 -19.25
C TYR A 71 -9.98 -4.89 -18.60
N PRO A 72 -9.95 -4.95 -17.26
CA PRO A 72 -10.25 -3.88 -16.30
C PRO A 72 -9.25 -2.70 -16.34
N ILE A 73 -9.68 -1.56 -15.83
CA ILE A 73 -8.80 -0.40 -15.63
C ILE A 73 -7.92 -0.66 -14.41
N PHE A 74 -6.61 -0.53 -14.56
CA PHE A 74 -5.67 -0.69 -13.47
C PHE A 74 -5.35 0.66 -12.83
N THR A 75 -5.60 0.76 -11.54
CA THR A 75 -5.26 1.92 -10.71
C THR A 75 -4.31 1.47 -9.61
N THR A 76 -3.22 2.20 -9.43
CA THR A 76 -2.23 1.86 -8.38
C THR A 76 -2.06 3.01 -7.42
N ASN A 77 -2.19 2.72 -6.13
CA ASN A 77 -1.83 3.66 -5.07
C ASN A 77 -0.30 3.72 -4.94
N MET A 78 0.23 4.91 -5.07
CA MET A 78 1.67 5.16 -4.99
C MET A 78 2.08 5.52 -3.55
N ASP A 79 1.68 4.70 -2.60
CA ASP A 79 1.87 4.84 -1.16
C ASP A 79 3.35 5.08 -0.78
N GLY A 80 3.75 6.34 -0.74
CA GLY A 80 5.07 6.78 -0.30
C GLY A 80 6.22 6.52 -1.29
N LEU A 81 7.40 7.02 -0.93
CA LEU A 81 8.64 6.87 -1.69
C LEU A 81 9.48 5.73 -1.09
N GLU A 82 9.01 4.49 -1.23
CA GLU A 82 9.57 3.32 -0.57
C GLU A 82 11.08 3.13 -0.85
N TYR A 83 11.57 3.51 -2.04
CA TYR A 83 12.99 3.42 -2.37
C TYR A 83 13.89 4.36 -1.55
N LYS A 84 13.32 5.39 -0.89
CA LYS A 84 14.08 6.32 -0.03
C LYS A 84 14.25 5.81 1.39
N ARG A 85 13.60 4.72 1.78
CA ARG A 85 13.64 4.21 3.15
C ARG A 85 15.03 3.68 3.49
N THR A 86 15.57 4.19 4.58
CA THR A 86 16.95 3.89 5.02
C THR A 86 17.15 2.45 5.49
N LYS A 87 16.09 1.75 5.85
CA LYS A 87 16.14 0.32 6.21
C LYS A 87 16.56 -0.59 5.06
N PHE A 88 16.46 -0.12 3.82
CA PHE A 88 16.85 -0.91 2.66
C PHE A 88 18.28 -0.60 2.22
N ASN A 89 19.03 -1.64 1.86
CA ASN A 89 20.32 -1.46 1.24
C ASN A 89 20.20 -0.85 -0.18
N LYS A 90 21.31 -0.31 -0.70
CA LYS A 90 21.31 0.40 -1.99
C LYS A 90 20.82 -0.42 -3.19
N TRP A 91 20.99 -1.74 -3.17
CA TRP A 91 20.52 -2.61 -4.26
C TRP A 91 18.99 -2.75 -4.22
N VAL A 92 18.44 -2.95 -3.03
CA VAL A 92 16.99 -3.01 -2.81
C VAL A 92 16.37 -1.66 -3.15
N GLN A 93 16.97 -0.54 -2.73
CA GLN A 93 16.48 0.80 -3.10
C GLN A 93 16.44 1.01 -4.61
N LYS A 94 17.49 0.57 -5.35
CA LYS A 94 17.49 0.63 -6.83
C LYS A 94 16.42 -0.25 -7.46
N PHE A 95 16.19 -1.43 -6.89
CA PHE A 95 15.14 -2.32 -7.36
C PHE A 95 13.75 -1.71 -7.14
N ILE A 96 13.45 -1.21 -5.94
CA ILE A 96 12.18 -0.53 -5.64
C ILE A 96 11.98 0.71 -6.53
N PHE A 97 13.06 1.45 -6.80
CA PHE A 97 13.01 2.58 -7.74
C PHE A 97 12.68 2.13 -9.18
N TRP A 98 13.18 1.00 -9.61
CA TRP A 98 12.79 0.39 -10.88
C TRP A 98 11.32 -0.04 -10.88
N GLU A 99 10.81 -0.61 -9.77
CA GLU A 99 9.40 -0.94 -9.60
C GLU A 99 8.52 0.31 -9.69
N GLU A 100 8.88 1.40 -9.00
CA GLU A 100 8.17 2.67 -9.10
C GLU A 100 8.03 3.14 -10.56
N ARG A 101 9.15 3.24 -11.27
CA ARG A 101 9.16 3.66 -12.68
C ARG A 101 8.31 2.76 -13.57
N THR A 102 8.36 1.47 -13.32
CA THR A 102 7.65 0.48 -14.12
C THR A 102 6.14 0.55 -13.83
N THR A 103 5.75 0.72 -12.59
CA THR A 103 4.36 0.92 -12.19
C THR A 103 3.76 2.18 -12.83
N VAL A 104 4.47 3.31 -12.76
CA VAL A 104 4.05 4.57 -13.42
C VAL A 104 3.78 4.35 -14.91
N LYS A 105 4.59 3.50 -15.55
CA LYS A 105 4.48 3.22 -16.99
C LYS A 105 3.34 2.25 -17.35
N HIS A 106 3.01 1.31 -16.45
CA HIS A 106 2.05 0.24 -16.73
C HIS A 106 0.65 0.51 -16.18
N SER A 107 0.52 1.25 -15.09
CA SER A 107 -0.79 1.62 -14.54
C SER A 107 -1.52 2.62 -15.44
N HIS A 108 -2.83 2.41 -15.61
CA HIS A 108 -3.67 3.36 -16.34
C HIS A 108 -3.79 4.66 -15.55
N TYR A 109 -4.07 4.58 -14.26
CA TYR A 109 -4.16 5.72 -13.37
C TYR A 109 -3.33 5.49 -12.11
N LEU A 110 -2.77 6.59 -11.60
CA LEU A 110 -2.10 6.60 -10.30
C LEU A 110 -3.01 7.26 -9.26
N ILE A 111 -2.92 6.77 -8.04
CA ILE A 111 -3.56 7.36 -6.87
C ILE A 111 -2.46 7.79 -5.91
N ALA A 112 -2.62 8.96 -5.31
CA ALA A 112 -1.74 9.47 -4.27
C ALA A 112 -2.58 9.80 -3.04
N ASP A 113 -2.13 9.38 -1.87
CA ASP A 113 -2.81 9.59 -0.59
C ASP A 113 -2.48 10.94 0.06
N ASN A 114 -1.45 11.63 -0.45
CA ASN A 114 -1.09 12.99 -0.03
C ASN A 114 -0.57 13.82 -1.22
N MET A 115 -0.63 15.14 -1.05
CA MET A 115 -0.26 16.07 -2.12
C MET A 115 1.23 16.02 -2.46
N GLY A 116 2.11 15.74 -1.50
CA GLY A 116 3.54 15.61 -1.77
C GLY A 116 3.86 14.45 -2.71
N ILE A 117 3.14 13.34 -2.60
CA ILE A 117 3.25 12.20 -3.52
C ILE A 117 2.66 12.56 -4.90
N HIS A 118 1.51 13.25 -4.93
CA HIS A 118 0.92 13.74 -6.17
C HIS A 118 1.91 14.62 -6.95
N ASP A 119 2.46 15.64 -6.30
CA ASP A 119 3.39 16.59 -6.91
C ASP A 119 4.68 15.90 -7.38
N TYR A 120 5.22 14.99 -6.58
CA TYR A 120 6.38 14.20 -6.96
C TYR A 120 6.19 13.44 -8.28
N TYR A 121 5.06 12.74 -8.48
CA TYR A 121 4.81 12.00 -9.71
C TYR A 121 4.57 12.91 -10.91
N LYS A 122 3.92 14.05 -10.67
CA LYS A 122 3.73 15.07 -11.69
C LYS A 122 5.06 15.68 -12.14
N GLU A 123 5.90 16.11 -11.21
CA GLU A 123 7.19 16.74 -11.51
C GLU A 123 8.18 15.76 -12.15
N LYS A 124 8.30 14.58 -11.58
CA LYS A 124 9.33 13.62 -11.99
C LYS A 124 9.00 12.85 -13.26
N TYR A 125 7.72 12.47 -13.42
CA TYR A 125 7.29 11.59 -14.51
C TYR A 125 6.31 12.24 -15.48
N ASN A 126 5.94 13.48 -15.26
CA ASN A 126 4.85 14.16 -15.98
C ASN A 126 3.57 13.29 -16.01
N LYS A 127 3.27 12.63 -14.88
CA LYS A 127 2.14 11.71 -14.72
C LYS A 127 1.23 12.23 -13.63
N GLU A 128 0.02 12.58 -14.03
CA GLU A 128 -1.03 12.98 -13.09
C GLU A 128 -1.47 11.77 -12.23
N SER A 129 -1.72 12.02 -10.96
CA SER A 129 -2.35 11.08 -10.05
C SER A 129 -3.63 11.67 -9.47
N LYS A 130 -4.57 10.81 -9.09
CA LYS A 130 -5.76 11.24 -8.37
C LYS A 130 -5.44 11.29 -6.89
N PHE A 131 -5.61 12.46 -6.28
CA PHE A 131 -5.49 12.61 -4.83
C PHE A 131 -6.71 11.97 -4.15
N LEU A 132 -6.48 10.98 -3.30
CA LEU A 132 -7.46 10.31 -2.47
C LEU A 132 -6.84 10.08 -1.08
N ALA A 133 -7.11 10.99 -0.14
CA ALA A 133 -6.63 10.84 1.23
C ALA A 133 -7.25 9.62 1.92
N TYR A 134 -6.51 9.01 2.83
CA TYR A 134 -7.07 8.01 3.73
C TYR A 134 -8.17 8.62 4.60
N GLY A 135 -9.25 7.88 4.77
CA GLY A 135 -10.30 8.23 5.71
C GLY A 135 -9.97 7.77 7.13
N ALA A 136 -10.65 8.36 8.10
CA ALA A 136 -10.66 7.89 9.48
C ALA A 136 -12.08 8.00 10.03
N ASP A 137 -12.44 7.05 10.87
CA ASP A 137 -13.67 7.14 11.65
C ASP A 137 -13.46 8.16 12.78
N ILE A 138 -14.37 9.14 12.88
CA ILE A 138 -14.36 10.10 13.99
C ILE A 138 -15.11 9.45 15.16
N HIS A 139 -14.41 9.21 16.24
CA HIS A 139 -14.98 8.73 17.49
C HIS A 139 -15.21 9.93 18.40
N GLU A 140 -16.48 10.24 18.67
CA GLU A 140 -16.88 11.31 19.61
C GLU A 140 -17.03 10.76 21.04
N ASP A 141 -17.33 9.48 21.16
CA ASP A 141 -17.46 8.78 22.45
C ASP A 141 -16.10 8.23 22.87
N TYR A 142 -15.45 8.92 23.81
CA TYR A 142 -14.19 8.48 24.41
C TYR A 142 -14.28 8.46 25.93
N ASP A 143 -13.75 7.41 26.51
CA ASP A 143 -13.69 7.25 27.97
C ASP A 143 -12.42 7.90 28.52
N ILE A 144 -12.59 9.09 29.11
CA ILE A 144 -11.48 9.83 29.73
C ILE A 144 -10.87 9.05 30.90
N SER A 145 -11.62 8.17 31.56
CA SER A 145 -11.13 7.41 32.69
C SER A 145 -9.95 6.49 32.32
N LEU A 146 -9.85 6.07 31.04
CA LEU A 146 -8.73 5.27 30.55
C LEU A 146 -7.37 5.96 30.71
N LEU A 147 -7.34 7.29 30.71
CA LEU A 147 -6.10 8.05 30.93
C LEU A 147 -5.53 7.81 32.34
N ALA A 148 -6.40 7.57 33.32
CA ALA A 148 -5.98 7.32 34.70
C ALA A 148 -5.16 6.02 34.83
N GLU A 149 -5.43 5.00 33.99
CA GLU A 149 -4.66 3.74 33.96
C GLU A 149 -3.19 3.97 33.59
N PHE A 150 -2.92 5.04 32.83
CA PHE A 150 -1.59 5.47 32.42
C PHE A 150 -1.02 6.61 33.27
N GLY A 151 -1.70 7.01 34.34
CA GLY A 151 -1.29 8.14 35.18
C GLY A 151 -1.37 9.49 34.45
N LEU A 152 -2.14 9.59 33.37
CA LEU A 152 -2.23 10.76 32.53
C LEU A 152 -3.46 11.61 32.91
N GLN A 153 -3.37 12.91 32.61
CA GLN A 153 -4.47 13.85 32.74
C GLN A 153 -4.88 14.42 31.38
N PRO A 154 -6.16 14.65 31.13
CA PRO A 154 -6.61 15.24 29.87
C PRO A 154 -5.86 16.53 29.53
N ARG A 155 -5.40 16.64 28.29
CA ARG A 155 -4.68 17.82 27.76
C ARG A 155 -3.33 18.14 28.45
N LYS A 156 -2.77 17.19 29.23
CA LYS A 156 -1.49 17.36 29.90
C LYS A 156 -0.46 16.28 29.52
N TYR A 157 -0.53 15.81 28.27
CA TYR A 157 0.44 14.85 27.73
C TYR A 157 0.61 15.08 26.24
N TYR A 158 1.73 14.59 25.73
CA TYR A 158 1.99 14.48 24.30
C TYR A 158 1.80 13.01 23.89
N LEU A 159 1.13 12.78 22.76
CA LEU A 159 0.92 11.45 22.21
C LEU A 159 1.65 11.33 20.88
N LEU A 160 2.55 10.35 20.77
CA LEU A 160 3.16 9.93 19.52
C LEU A 160 2.66 8.54 19.16
N VAL A 161 1.97 8.44 18.01
CA VAL A 161 1.53 7.15 17.45
C VAL A 161 2.30 6.91 16.17
N ALA A 162 3.29 6.04 16.22
CA ALA A 162 4.15 5.75 15.09
C ALA A 162 4.70 4.31 15.16
N ARG A 163 5.10 3.77 14.01
CA ARG A 163 5.91 2.55 14.00
C ARG A 163 7.31 2.85 14.52
N LEU A 164 7.90 1.91 15.23
CA LEU A 164 9.30 2.02 15.69
C LEU A 164 10.25 1.75 14.52
N GLU A 165 10.34 2.70 13.62
CA GLU A 165 11.19 2.67 12.43
C GLU A 165 12.13 3.90 12.48
N PRO A 166 13.39 3.77 12.04
CA PRO A 166 14.36 4.87 12.08
C PRO A 166 13.88 6.15 11.39
N GLU A 167 13.11 6.01 10.32
CA GLU A 167 12.57 7.14 9.54
C GLU A 167 11.60 8.02 10.35
N ASN A 168 10.99 7.48 11.40
CA ASN A 168 10.05 8.21 12.23
C ASN A 168 10.73 9.05 13.32
N ASN A 169 12.07 8.93 13.48
CA ASN A 169 12.88 9.72 14.41
C ASN A 169 12.29 9.81 15.83
N ILE A 170 11.73 8.71 16.33
CA ILE A 170 11.00 8.69 17.62
C ILE A 170 11.91 9.06 18.79
N GLU A 171 13.23 8.78 18.69
CA GLU A 171 14.20 9.13 19.70
C GLU A 171 14.43 10.65 19.83
N MET A 172 13.96 11.44 18.85
CA MET A 172 14.06 12.90 18.87
C MET A 172 12.80 13.58 19.42
N ALA A 173 11.73 12.84 19.65
CA ALA A 173 10.45 13.35 20.13
C ALA A 173 10.34 13.26 21.66
#